data_9f78eef9d1a994525d5f3bff2f4afe7e
#
_entry.id   9f78eef9d1a994525d5f3bff2f4afe7e
#
_cell.length_a   1.000
_cell.length_b   1.000
_cell.length_c   1.000
_cell.angle_alpha   90.00
_cell.angle_beta   90.00
_cell.angle_gamma   90.00
#
_symmetry.space_group_name_H-M   'P 1'
#
loop_
_entity.id
_entity.type
_entity.pdbx_description
1 polymer ?
#
loop_
_entity_poly.entity_id
_entity_poly.type
_entity_poly.pdbx_seq_one_letter_code
_entity_poly.pdbx_strand_id
1 'polypeptide(L)'
;VNCIAKIKFLGRFKADVGSSYIDIPIQGKTPIKSLLKELRQSYKTLSEVIDVDGTPSYDIMILINGIDINVIENLDELYIEDSDEILLVPITHGGSI
;
A
#
# COMPACT_ATOMS: atom_id res chain seq x y z
N VAL A 1 -9.42 -13.58 -17.70
CA VAL A 1 -8.54 -13.94 -16.58
C VAL A 1 -8.55 -12.83 -15.58
N ASN A 2 -8.84 -13.16 -14.33
CA ASN A 2 -8.88 -12.18 -13.27
C ASN A 2 -7.52 -12.12 -12.58
N CYS A 3 -6.92 -10.93 -12.61
CA CYS A 3 -5.72 -10.67 -11.87
C CYS A 3 -6.07 -10.01 -10.54
N ILE A 4 -5.49 -10.48 -9.46
CA ILE A 4 -5.81 -10.01 -8.11
C ILE A 4 -4.53 -9.72 -7.35
N ALA A 5 -4.48 -8.56 -6.72
CA ALA A 5 -3.43 -8.21 -5.77
C ALA A 5 -4.00 -8.32 -4.36
N LYS A 6 -3.24 -8.89 -3.45
CA LYS A 6 -3.64 -8.98 -2.05
C LYS A 6 -2.99 -7.85 -1.27
N ILE A 7 -3.80 -7.07 -0.58
CA ILE A 7 -3.35 -5.96 0.24
C ILE A 7 -3.54 -6.33 1.70
N LYS A 8 -2.46 -6.38 2.46
CA LYS A 8 -2.49 -6.69 3.89
C LYS A 8 -2.28 -5.43 4.70
N PHE A 9 -2.99 -5.33 5.81
CA PHE A 9 -2.98 -4.16 6.68
C PHE A 9 -2.54 -4.54 8.08
N LEU A 10 -1.75 -3.68 8.70
CA LEU A 10 -1.36 -3.84 10.10
C LEU A 10 -1.75 -2.61 10.91
N GLY A 11 -1.83 -2.78 12.21
CA GLY A 11 -2.06 -1.69 13.15
C GLY A 11 -3.32 -0.90 12.87
N ARG A 12 -3.19 0.42 12.90
CA ARG A 12 -4.35 1.30 12.71
C ARG A 12 -4.97 1.20 11.32
N PHE A 13 -4.20 0.77 10.34
CA PHE A 13 -4.74 0.54 8.99
C PHE A 13 -5.73 -0.61 9.01
N LYS A 14 -5.38 -1.69 9.72
CA LYS A 14 -6.28 -2.83 9.86
C LYS A 14 -7.56 -2.43 10.57
N ALA A 15 -7.46 -1.59 11.59
CA ALA A 15 -8.62 -1.12 12.33
C ALA A 15 -9.56 -0.29 11.46
N ASP A 16 -9.01 0.59 10.63
CA ASP A 16 -9.81 1.44 9.76
C ASP A 16 -10.47 0.65 8.64
N VAL A 17 -9.74 -0.29 8.05
CA VAL A 17 -10.25 -1.12 6.96
C VAL A 17 -11.26 -2.16 7.47
N GLY A 18 -11.09 -2.62 8.71
CA GLY A 18 -11.96 -3.62 9.30
C GLY A 18 -11.60 -5.05 8.92
N SER A 19 -10.44 -5.25 8.29
CA SER A 19 -9.97 -6.56 7.88
C SER A 19 -8.45 -6.55 7.84
N SER A 20 -7.85 -7.74 8.01
CA SER A 20 -6.39 -7.86 7.91
C SER A 20 -5.91 -7.84 6.46
N TYR A 21 -6.79 -8.08 5.51
CA TYR A 21 -6.43 -7.99 4.10
C TYR A 21 -7.67 -7.79 3.24
N ILE A 22 -7.44 -7.31 2.02
CA ILE A 22 -8.45 -7.27 0.98
C ILE A 22 -7.83 -7.74 -0.32
N ASP A 23 -8.67 -8.24 -1.23
CA ASP A 23 -8.25 -8.59 -2.58
C ASP A 23 -8.74 -7.51 -3.53
N ILE A 24 -7.83 -6.99 -4.34
CA ILE A 24 -8.17 -5.94 -5.30
C ILE A 24 -7.97 -6.48 -6.71
N PRO A 25 -9.00 -6.44 -7.54
CA PRO A 25 -8.84 -6.82 -8.94
C PRO A 25 -7.97 -5.79 -9.66
N ILE A 26 -7.04 -6.26 -10.46
CA ILE A 26 -6.18 -5.41 -11.26
C ILE A 26 -6.21 -5.91 -12.71
N GLN A 27 -5.82 -5.04 -13.64
CA GLN A 27 -5.79 -5.40 -15.04
C GLN A 27 -4.34 -5.46 -15.51
N GLY A 28 -3.78 -6.68 -15.44
CA GLY A 28 -2.39 -6.87 -15.81
C GLY A 28 -1.46 -6.08 -14.90
N LYS A 29 -0.39 -5.54 -15.46
CA LYS A 29 0.53 -4.71 -14.71
C LYS A 29 -0.12 -3.40 -14.32
N THR A 30 -0.12 -3.09 -13.05
CA THR A 30 -0.73 -1.88 -12.52
C THR A 30 0.30 -1.09 -11.75
N PRO A 31 0.50 0.21 -12.05
CA PRO A 31 1.44 1.03 -11.28
C PRO A 31 1.09 1.03 -9.80
N ILE A 32 2.08 0.85 -8.95
CA ILE A 32 1.83 0.84 -7.50
C ILE A 32 1.19 2.15 -7.04
N LYS A 33 1.60 3.27 -7.62
CA LYS A 33 1.04 4.56 -7.25
C LYS A 33 -0.45 4.65 -7.58
N SER A 34 -0.89 4.03 -8.66
CA SER A 34 -2.31 3.99 -9.01
C SER A 34 -3.11 3.23 -7.97
N LEU A 35 -2.56 2.11 -7.50
CA LEU A 35 -3.20 1.32 -6.46
C LEU A 35 -3.26 2.09 -5.15
N LEU A 36 -2.18 2.77 -4.78
CA LEU A 36 -2.14 3.55 -3.56
C LEU A 36 -3.12 4.73 -3.60
N LYS A 37 -3.28 5.36 -4.76
CA LYS A 37 -4.28 6.42 -4.93
C LYS A 37 -5.70 5.90 -4.66
N GLU A 38 -5.99 4.72 -5.17
CA GLU A 38 -7.29 4.10 -4.96
C GLU A 38 -7.53 3.80 -3.49
N LEU A 39 -6.53 3.23 -2.83
CA LEU A 39 -6.63 2.91 -1.41
C LEU A 39 -6.81 4.16 -0.55
N ARG A 40 -6.12 5.23 -0.87
CA ARG A 40 -6.27 6.46 -0.11
C ARG A 40 -7.67 7.06 -0.22
N GLN A 41 -8.31 6.86 -1.35
CA GLN A 41 -9.69 7.34 -1.54
C GLN A 41 -10.69 6.53 -0.75
N SER A 42 -10.39 5.26 -0.50
CA SER A 42 -11.31 4.35 0.18
C SER A 42 -11.19 4.38 1.69
N TYR A 43 -10.01 4.71 2.20
CA TYR A 43 -9.74 4.62 3.65
C TYR A 43 -9.08 5.87 4.17
N LYS A 44 -9.72 6.49 5.15
CA LYS A 44 -9.26 7.76 5.70
C LYS A 44 -7.85 7.66 6.29
N THR A 45 -7.57 6.57 7.01
CA THR A 45 -6.25 6.40 7.63
C THR A 45 -5.16 6.42 6.58
N LEU A 46 -5.42 5.84 5.43
CA LEU A 46 -4.45 5.81 4.34
C LEU A 46 -4.31 7.17 3.66
N SER A 47 -5.38 7.96 3.64
CA SER A 47 -5.31 9.31 3.08
C SER A 47 -4.40 10.24 3.88
N GLU A 48 -4.10 9.87 5.12
CA GLU A 48 -3.20 10.64 5.98
C GLU A 48 -1.73 10.34 5.73
N VAL A 49 -1.45 9.21 5.10
CA VAL A 49 -0.07 8.74 4.89
C VAL A 49 0.28 8.51 3.42
N ILE A 50 -0.68 8.66 2.52
CA ILE A 50 -0.46 8.55 1.07
C ILE A 50 -0.94 9.84 0.43
N ASP A 51 -0.06 10.45 -0.36
CA ASP A 51 -0.37 11.70 -1.02
C ASP A 51 -1.39 11.52 -2.15
N VAL A 52 -1.93 12.63 -2.64
CA VAL A 52 -2.97 12.59 -3.68
C VAL A 52 -2.51 11.94 -4.97
N ASP A 53 -1.20 11.96 -5.23
CA ASP A 53 -0.63 11.31 -6.42
C ASP A 53 -0.22 9.85 -6.18
N GLY A 54 -0.48 9.32 -4.97
CA GLY A 54 -0.13 7.95 -4.63
C GLY A 54 1.24 7.79 -3.99
N THR A 55 1.95 8.88 -3.74
CA THR A 55 3.26 8.81 -3.11
C THR A 55 3.10 8.57 -1.60
N PRO A 56 3.74 7.53 -1.05
CA PRO A 56 3.67 7.28 0.39
C PRO A 56 4.53 8.27 1.16
N SER A 57 4.08 8.63 2.35
CA SER A 57 4.85 9.49 3.25
C SER A 57 5.82 8.66 4.08
N TYR A 58 6.54 9.32 4.99
CA TYR A 58 7.47 8.64 5.90
C TYR A 58 6.75 7.88 7.02
N ASP A 59 5.44 8.03 7.12
CA ASP A 59 4.66 7.41 8.20
C ASP A 59 4.09 6.05 7.83
N ILE A 60 4.41 5.56 6.64
CA ILE A 60 3.96 4.25 6.18
C ILE A 60 5.12 3.51 5.55
N MET A 61 5.24 2.23 5.88
CA MET A 61 6.16 1.33 5.20
C MET A 61 5.35 0.40 4.31
N ILE A 62 5.81 0.21 3.08
CA ILE A 62 5.12 -0.64 2.12
C ILE A 62 6.09 -1.71 1.66
N LEU A 63 5.66 -2.97 1.80
CA LEU A 63 6.44 -4.11 1.32
C LEU A 63 5.66 -4.81 0.22
N ILE A 64 6.36 -5.14 -0.87
CA ILE A 64 5.78 -5.92 -1.96
C ILE A 64 6.51 -7.25 -2.00
N ASN A 65 5.77 -8.32 -1.73
CA ASN A 65 6.34 -9.66 -1.63
C ASN A 65 7.54 -9.68 -0.67
N GLY A 66 7.41 -8.94 0.43
CA GLY A 66 8.45 -8.89 1.47
C GLY A 66 9.56 -7.89 1.24
N ILE A 67 9.53 -7.16 0.14
CA ILE A 67 10.58 -6.18 -0.18
C ILE A 67 10.07 -4.76 0.05
N ASP A 68 10.81 -4.01 0.87
CA ASP A 68 10.47 -2.61 1.17
C ASP A 68 10.66 -1.77 -0.10
N ILE A 69 9.62 -1.05 -0.52
CA ILE A 69 9.68 -0.25 -1.74
C ILE A 69 10.62 0.95 -1.62
N ASN A 70 11.02 1.32 -0.41
CA ASN A 70 11.96 2.42 -0.22
C ASN A 70 13.35 2.12 -0.78
N VAL A 71 13.65 0.84 -1.04
CA VAL A 71 14.92 0.49 -1.68
C VAL A 71 14.86 0.58 -3.20
N ILE A 72 13.70 0.91 -3.75
CA ILE A 72 13.50 1.03 -5.19
C ILE A 72 13.68 2.48 -5.59
N GLU A 73 14.58 2.73 -6.53
CA GLU A 73 14.95 4.10 -6.90
C GLU A 73 13.82 4.90 -7.51
N ASN A 74 12.99 4.26 -8.32
CA ASN A 74 11.95 4.97 -9.04
C ASN A 74 10.59 4.30 -8.83
N LEU A 75 9.80 4.87 -7.95
CA LEU A 75 8.48 4.35 -7.62
C LEU A 75 7.54 4.38 -8.83
N ASP A 76 7.74 5.32 -9.74
CA ASP A 76 6.88 5.43 -10.92
C ASP A 76 7.05 4.26 -11.88
N GLU A 77 8.15 3.53 -11.76
CA GLU A 77 8.42 2.36 -12.59
C GLU A 77 8.08 1.05 -11.91
N LEU A 78 7.47 1.11 -10.74
CA LEU A 78 7.11 -0.09 -9.98
C LEU A 78 5.68 -0.48 -10.27
N TYR A 79 5.50 -1.73 -10.69
CA TYR A 79 4.19 -2.26 -11.08
C TYR A 79 3.83 -3.47 -10.23
N ILE A 80 2.53 -3.62 -10.01
CA ILE A 80 1.95 -4.77 -9.33
C ILE A 80 1.37 -5.70 -10.38
N GLU A 81 1.55 -7.00 -10.19
CA GLU A 81 1.03 -8.02 -11.07
C GLU A 81 0.17 -9.00 -10.27
N ASP A 82 -0.46 -9.93 -10.99
CA ASP A 82 -1.30 -10.95 -10.38
C ASP A 82 -0.55 -11.70 -9.28
N SER A 83 -1.22 -11.95 -8.19
CA SER A 83 -0.72 -12.69 -7.03
C SER A 83 0.31 -11.96 -6.19
N ASP A 84 0.62 -10.71 -6.52
CA ASP A 84 1.50 -9.92 -5.65
C ASP A 84 0.82 -9.62 -4.32
N GLU A 85 1.61 -9.62 -3.26
CA GLU A 85 1.15 -9.26 -1.92
C GLU A 85 1.78 -7.95 -1.50
N ILE A 86 0.95 -7.01 -1.11
CA ILE A 86 1.38 -5.71 -0.64
C ILE A 86 1.03 -5.60 0.84
N LEU A 87 2.02 -5.29 1.66
CA LEU A 87 1.81 -5.10 3.10
C LEU A 87 1.98 -3.63 3.45
N LEU A 88 0.98 -3.07 4.10
CA LEU A 88 1.00 -1.67 4.54
C LEU A 88 1.17 -1.63 6.05
N VAL A 89 2.25 -1.00 6.50
CA VAL A 89 2.62 -0.96 7.91
C VAL A 89 2.71 0.49 8.38
N PRO A 90 1.94 0.87 9.41
CA PRO A 90 2.11 2.21 9.97
C PRO A 90 3.43 2.28 10.72
N ILE A 91 4.15 3.39 10.54
CA ILE A 91 5.41 3.62 11.22
C ILE A 91 5.15 4.58 12.37
N THR A 92 5.57 4.17 13.57
CA THR A 92 5.53 5.03 14.73
C THR A 92 6.92 5.58 14.94
N HIS A 93 7.05 6.88 14.72
CA HIS A 93 8.32 7.52 14.96
C HIS A 93 8.52 7.71 16.44
N GLY A 94 9.55 7.18 16.88
CA GLY A 94 9.98 7.10 18.13
C GLY A 94 9.62 7.89 19.24
N GLY A 95 9.02 8.58 18.99
CA GLY A 95 8.65 9.24 19.86
C GLY A 95 8.33 9.02 21.01
N SER A 96 8.12 8.42 21.08
CA SER A 96 7.83 8.28 22.09
C SER A 96 8.47 8.66 23.04
N ILE A 97 8.92 8.87 23.23
CA ILE A 97 9.46 9.12 24.38
C ILE A 97 9.76 9.81 24.64
#